data_99701ba0dde82b903045d6d98e7d5bf0
#
_entry.id   99701ba0dde82b903045d6d98e7d5bf0
#
_cell.length_a   1.000
_cell.length_b   1.000
_cell.length_c   1.000
_cell.angle_alpha   90.00
_cell.angle_beta   90.00
_cell.angle_gamma   90.00
#
_symmetry.space_group_name_H-M   'P 1'
#
loop_
_entity.id
_entity.type
_entity.pdbx_description
1 polymer ?
#
loop_
_entity_poly.entity_id
_entity_poly.type
_entity_poly.pdbx_seq_one_letter_code
_entity_poly.pdbx_strand_id
1 'polypeptide(L)'
;HLIFVGYSGAAEAFIDRILANPQWGYKISGILDDNKEPGYTYKGIAVLGSTDELEKILENNRLDEIALTLALREYYKLKRIVAICEKSGVHTKFVPDYNDIIPTRPYTEDLLGLPVVNIRHVPLTNSFNMICKRAMDIVGAIVAIIIFSPVMLVTAVLVKTTSKGPLIYK
;
A
#
# COMPACT_ATOMS: atom_id res chain seq x y z
N HIS A 1 7.35 -6.03 24.21
CA HIS A 1 6.72 -4.75 24.58
C HIS A 1 6.90 -3.74 23.45
N LEU A 2 5.78 -3.19 22.95
CA LEU A 2 5.72 -2.25 21.84
C LEU A 2 5.23 -0.88 22.33
N ILE A 3 5.92 0.18 21.94
CA ILE A 3 5.46 1.56 22.14
C ILE A 3 5.20 2.23 20.79
N PHE A 4 4.14 3.03 20.72
CA PHE A 4 3.83 3.83 19.54
C PHE A 4 4.34 5.27 19.71
N VAL A 5 4.92 5.82 18.66
CA VAL A 5 5.37 7.22 18.62
C VAL A 5 4.62 7.94 17.50
N GLY A 6 3.69 8.80 17.89
CA GLY A 6 2.71 9.49 17.06
C GLY A 6 1.35 8.77 17.05
N TYR A 7 0.30 9.53 17.34
CA TYR A 7 -1.09 9.08 17.22
C TYR A 7 -1.67 9.54 15.87
N SER A 8 -1.95 8.59 15.02
CA SER A 8 -2.48 8.82 13.67
C SER A 8 -3.40 7.67 13.23
N GLY A 9 -4.01 7.79 12.06
CA GLY A 9 -4.77 6.70 11.46
C GLY A 9 -3.95 5.42 11.26
N ALA A 10 -2.65 5.53 11.02
CA ALA A 10 -1.75 4.39 10.95
C ALA A 10 -1.56 3.71 12.32
N ALA A 11 -1.49 4.50 13.42
CA ALA A 11 -1.44 3.96 14.78
C ALA A 11 -2.70 3.17 15.11
N GLU A 12 -3.88 3.76 14.86
CA GLU A 12 -5.17 3.10 15.08
C GLU A 12 -5.28 1.79 14.30
N ALA A 13 -4.95 1.81 13.01
CA ALA A 13 -5.00 0.63 12.16
C ALA A 13 -4.02 -0.47 12.61
N PHE A 14 -2.85 -0.10 13.15
CA PHE A 14 -1.89 -1.08 13.64
C PHE A 14 -2.33 -1.66 14.98
N ILE A 15 -2.80 -0.83 15.90
CA ILE A 15 -3.38 -1.26 17.19
C ILE A 15 -4.54 -2.23 16.95
N ASP A 16 -5.44 -1.91 16.02
CA ASP A 16 -6.57 -2.77 15.68
C ASP A 16 -6.14 -4.14 15.19
N ARG A 17 -5.10 -4.20 14.36
CA ARG A 17 -4.56 -5.47 13.88
C ARG A 17 -3.91 -6.29 15.00
N ILE A 18 -3.20 -5.65 15.92
CA ILE A 18 -2.60 -6.33 17.08
C ILE A 18 -3.71 -6.92 17.97
N LEU A 19 -4.74 -6.12 18.28
CA LEU A 19 -5.85 -6.57 19.12
C LEU A 19 -6.68 -7.69 18.47
N ALA A 20 -6.81 -7.67 17.14
CA ALA A 20 -7.47 -8.71 16.38
C ALA A 20 -6.64 -10.01 16.25
N ASN A 21 -5.33 -9.96 16.54
CA ASN A 21 -4.40 -11.08 16.37
C ASN A 21 -3.55 -11.30 17.63
N PRO A 22 -4.14 -11.74 18.76
CA PRO A 22 -3.42 -11.93 20.01
C PRO A 22 -2.24 -12.92 19.92
N GLN A 23 -2.29 -13.83 18.95
CA GLN A 23 -1.22 -14.80 18.68
C GLN A 23 0.11 -14.16 18.25
N TRP A 24 0.11 -12.87 17.85
CA TRP A 24 1.36 -12.17 17.56
C TRP A 24 2.19 -11.85 18.82
N GLY A 25 1.57 -11.95 20.00
CA GLY A 25 2.27 -11.80 21.29
C GLY A 25 2.67 -10.36 21.63
N TYR A 26 2.20 -9.36 20.90
CA TYR A 26 2.47 -7.95 21.21
C TYR A 26 1.81 -7.53 22.53
N LYS A 27 2.59 -6.84 23.37
CA LYS A 27 2.09 -6.13 24.54
C LYS A 27 2.32 -4.63 24.32
N ILE A 28 1.25 -3.89 24.11
CA ILE A 28 1.33 -2.45 23.86
C ILE A 28 1.52 -1.74 25.20
N SER A 29 2.63 -1.02 25.33
CA SER A 29 2.99 -0.26 26.54
C SER A 29 2.28 1.09 26.60
N GLY A 30 2.00 1.70 25.44
CA GLY A 30 1.32 2.99 25.33
C GLY A 30 1.66 3.72 24.04
N ILE A 31 1.23 4.98 23.99
CA ILE A 31 1.41 5.87 22.85
C ILE A 31 2.09 7.15 23.35
N LEU A 32 3.03 7.69 22.57
CA LEU A 32 3.59 9.03 22.76
C LEU A 32 3.07 9.94 21.65
N ASP A 33 2.45 11.05 22.01
CA ASP A 33 1.91 11.99 21.03
C ASP A 33 1.91 13.42 21.59
N ASP A 34 2.16 14.40 20.72
CA ASP A 34 2.25 15.80 21.13
C ASP A 34 0.91 16.56 20.98
N ASN A 35 -0.06 15.97 20.27
CA ASN A 35 -1.37 16.59 20.00
C ASN A 35 -2.49 16.02 20.89
N LYS A 36 -2.22 14.94 21.59
CA LYS A 36 -3.17 14.30 22.51
C LYS A 36 -2.73 14.53 23.95
N GLU A 37 -3.68 14.82 24.81
CA GLU A 37 -3.39 14.97 26.23
C GLU A 37 -2.99 13.63 26.86
N PRO A 38 -2.03 13.64 27.81
CA PRO A 38 -1.72 12.45 28.59
C PRO A 38 -2.97 11.90 29.28
N GLY A 39 -3.16 10.58 29.19
CA GLY A 39 -4.36 9.92 29.69
C GLY A 39 -5.48 9.73 28.64
N TYR A 40 -5.40 10.34 27.46
CA TYR A 40 -6.26 9.96 26.35
C TYR A 40 -6.08 8.46 26.04
N THR A 41 -7.16 7.75 25.78
CA THR A 41 -7.11 6.30 25.53
C THR A 41 -7.76 5.93 24.20
N TYR A 42 -7.12 5.05 23.47
CA TYR A 42 -7.69 4.38 22.31
C TYR A 42 -7.73 2.86 22.56
N LYS A 43 -8.94 2.30 22.61
CA LYS A 43 -9.18 0.87 22.92
C LYS A 43 -8.43 0.36 24.15
N GLY A 44 -8.35 1.20 25.20
CA GLY A 44 -7.69 0.87 26.46
C GLY A 44 -6.17 1.13 26.48
N ILE A 45 -5.58 1.62 25.39
CA ILE A 45 -4.17 1.98 25.30
C ILE A 45 -4.05 3.49 25.52
N ALA A 46 -3.29 3.88 26.53
CA ALA A 46 -3.19 5.27 26.97
C ALA A 46 -2.06 6.02 26.22
N VAL A 47 -2.29 7.30 25.97
CA VAL A 47 -1.23 8.26 25.68
C VAL A 47 -0.49 8.56 26.96
N LEU A 48 0.81 8.26 26.99
CA LEU A 48 1.67 8.35 28.17
C LEU A 48 2.26 9.76 28.33
N GLY A 49 2.50 10.44 27.22
CA GLY A 49 3.10 11.76 27.20
C GLY A 49 3.52 12.19 25.80
N SER A 50 4.39 13.20 25.76
CA SER A 50 4.92 13.78 24.53
C SER A 50 5.98 12.90 23.86
N THR A 51 6.19 13.10 22.57
CA THR A 51 7.29 12.45 21.81
C THR A 51 8.67 12.83 22.34
N ASP A 52 8.80 13.94 23.06
CA ASP A 52 10.05 14.37 23.71
C ASP A 52 10.45 13.48 24.89
N GLU A 53 9.50 12.77 25.48
CA GLU A 53 9.75 11.85 26.59
C GLU A 53 10.30 10.49 26.15
N LEU A 54 10.40 10.26 24.83
CA LEU A 54 10.83 8.97 24.27
C LEU A 54 12.20 8.54 24.82
N GLU A 55 13.20 9.43 24.86
CA GLU A 55 14.54 9.10 25.34
C GLU A 55 14.50 8.63 26.80
N LYS A 56 13.77 9.34 27.66
CA LYS A 56 13.60 8.99 29.06
C LYS A 56 12.86 7.65 29.25
N ILE A 57 11.88 7.37 28.41
CA ILE A 57 11.14 6.11 28.47
C ILE A 57 12.02 4.94 28.03
N LEU A 58 12.86 5.13 27.03
CA LEU A 58 13.81 4.12 26.55
C LEU A 58 14.87 3.79 27.63
N GLU A 59 15.30 4.76 28.43
CA GLU A 59 16.25 4.53 29.52
C GLU A 59 15.66 3.74 30.68
N ASN A 60 14.37 3.96 30.98
CA ASN A 60 13.73 3.41 32.17
C ASN A 60 12.89 2.14 31.92
N ASN A 61 12.56 1.82 30.70
CA ASN A 61 11.70 0.69 30.34
C ASN A 61 12.39 -0.28 29.39
N ARG A 62 12.20 -1.59 29.59
CA ARG A 62 12.58 -2.60 28.63
C ARG A 62 11.54 -2.70 27.52
N LEU A 63 11.79 -1.97 26.43
CA LEU A 63 11.00 -2.03 25.22
C LEU A 63 11.71 -2.94 24.20
N ASP A 64 10.94 -3.76 23.54
CA ASP A 64 11.45 -4.65 22.50
C ASP A 64 11.32 -4.01 21.12
N GLU A 65 10.29 -3.18 20.95
CA GLU A 65 9.95 -2.58 19.65
C GLU A 65 9.36 -1.18 19.79
N ILE A 66 9.66 -0.34 18.80
CA ILE A 66 9.10 1.01 18.64
C ILE A 66 8.39 1.07 17.28
N ALA A 67 7.13 1.50 17.26
CA ALA A 67 6.41 1.79 16.03
C ALA A 67 6.29 3.32 15.84
N LEU A 68 6.96 3.84 14.82
CA LEU A 68 6.83 5.24 14.42
C LEU A 68 5.60 5.38 13.53
N THR A 69 4.56 6.03 14.07
CA THR A 69 3.25 6.19 13.45
C THR A 69 2.84 7.66 13.40
N LEU A 70 3.81 8.53 13.18
CA LEU A 70 3.59 9.98 13.10
C LEU A 70 2.61 10.33 11.98
N ALA A 71 1.74 11.30 12.23
CA ALA A 71 0.95 11.91 11.17
C ALA A 71 1.87 12.62 10.16
N LEU A 72 1.49 12.67 8.90
CA LEU A 72 2.34 13.19 7.82
C LEU A 72 2.84 14.63 8.11
N ARG A 73 1.98 15.46 8.70
CA ARG A 73 2.32 16.83 9.11
C ARG A 73 3.46 16.91 10.14
N GLU A 74 3.79 15.81 10.81
CA GLU A 74 4.79 15.74 11.88
C GLU A 74 6.10 15.08 11.42
N TYR A 75 6.23 14.73 10.14
CA TYR A 75 7.44 14.09 9.60
C TYR A 75 8.71 14.92 9.76
N TYR A 76 8.58 16.23 10.00
CA TYR A 76 9.73 17.05 10.35
C TYR A 76 10.43 16.61 11.65
N LYS A 77 9.72 15.91 12.55
CA LYS A 77 10.26 15.33 13.80
C LYS A 77 10.97 13.99 13.55
N LEU A 78 10.69 13.33 12.41
CA LEU A 78 11.12 11.96 12.15
C LEU A 78 12.63 11.77 12.29
N LYS A 79 13.42 12.69 11.72
CA LYS A 79 14.89 12.64 11.79
C LYS A 79 15.42 12.59 13.23
N ARG A 80 14.86 13.41 14.12
CA ARG A 80 15.23 13.43 15.53
C ARG A 80 14.82 12.14 16.23
N ILE A 81 13.58 11.69 16.02
CA ILE A 81 13.04 10.50 16.68
C ILE A 81 13.82 9.25 16.23
N VAL A 82 14.10 9.11 14.94
CA VAL A 82 14.92 8.00 14.41
C VAL A 82 16.31 7.99 15.05
N ALA A 83 16.97 9.15 15.20
CA ALA A 83 18.28 9.24 15.84
C ALA A 83 18.26 8.76 17.31
N ILE A 84 17.20 9.06 18.05
CA ILE A 84 16.98 8.58 19.44
C ILE A 84 16.79 7.03 19.41
N CYS A 85 15.98 6.53 18.50
CA CYS A 85 15.73 5.09 18.36
C CYS A 85 17.01 4.32 18.01
N GLU A 86 17.78 4.80 17.03
CA GLU A 86 19.06 4.19 16.65
C GLU A 86 20.06 4.13 17.82
N LYS A 87 20.15 5.22 18.59
CA LYS A 87 21.02 5.28 19.78
C LYS A 87 20.61 4.27 20.86
N SER A 88 19.32 3.98 20.98
CA SER A 88 18.78 3.03 21.97
C SER A 88 19.02 1.56 21.59
N GLY A 89 19.22 1.26 20.32
CA GLY A 89 19.33 -0.11 19.79
C GLY A 89 18.02 -0.91 19.80
N VAL A 90 16.89 -0.30 20.14
CA VAL A 90 15.57 -0.94 20.13
C VAL A 90 15.07 -1.09 18.70
N HIS A 91 14.49 -2.25 18.38
CA HIS A 91 13.96 -2.48 17.03
C HIS A 91 12.86 -1.48 16.66
N THR A 92 13.09 -0.73 15.61
CA THR A 92 12.21 0.38 15.21
C THR A 92 11.55 0.11 13.87
N LYS A 93 10.22 0.20 13.84
CA LYS A 93 9.40 0.08 12.62
C LYS A 93 8.82 1.44 12.27
N PHE A 94 8.89 1.81 11.00
CA PHE A 94 8.20 2.99 10.49
C PHE A 94 6.91 2.56 9.77
N VAL A 95 5.78 3.03 10.25
CA VAL A 95 4.45 2.78 9.69
C VAL A 95 3.89 4.11 9.20
N PRO A 96 4.04 4.42 7.91
CA PRO A 96 3.64 5.70 7.39
C PRO A 96 2.12 5.85 7.31
N ASP A 97 1.65 7.06 7.64
CA ASP A 97 0.23 7.41 7.59
C ASP A 97 -0.14 7.98 6.23
N TYR A 98 -0.54 7.10 5.32
CA TYR A 98 -0.96 7.48 3.96
C TYR A 98 -2.49 7.51 3.79
N ASN A 99 -3.26 7.07 4.79
CA ASN A 99 -4.69 6.80 4.65
C ASN A 99 -5.49 8.05 4.23
N ASP A 100 -5.08 9.23 4.72
CA ASP A 100 -5.77 10.49 4.41
C ASP A 100 -5.42 11.05 3.01
N ILE A 101 -4.35 10.55 2.39
CA ILE A 101 -3.83 11.10 1.13
C ILE A 101 -4.02 10.13 -0.03
N ILE A 102 -3.89 8.83 0.24
CA ILE A 102 -3.98 7.79 -0.78
C ILE A 102 -5.27 6.99 -0.57
N PRO A 103 -6.33 7.27 -1.35
CA PRO A 103 -7.62 6.57 -1.21
C PRO A 103 -7.59 5.12 -1.68
N THR A 104 -6.49 4.68 -2.27
CA THR A 104 -6.28 3.32 -2.75
C THR A 104 -5.33 2.56 -1.82
N ARG A 105 -5.22 1.24 -2.00
CA ARG A 105 -4.25 0.44 -1.24
C ARG A 105 -2.86 0.61 -1.87
N PRO A 106 -1.96 1.42 -1.27
CA PRO A 106 -0.60 1.55 -1.77
C PRO A 106 0.15 0.23 -1.58
N TYR A 107 1.10 -0.06 -2.47
CA TYR A 107 2.03 -1.16 -2.30
C TYR A 107 3.46 -0.65 -2.46
N THR A 108 4.37 -1.26 -1.71
CA THR A 108 5.78 -0.89 -1.73
C THR A 108 6.52 -1.79 -2.70
N GLU A 109 7.35 -1.19 -3.54
CA GLU A 109 8.24 -1.85 -4.48
C GLU A 109 9.67 -1.41 -4.19
N ASP A 110 10.61 -2.32 -4.30
CA ASP A 110 12.04 -2.00 -4.19
C ASP A 110 12.65 -1.91 -5.58
N LEU A 111 13.11 -0.72 -5.94
CA LEU A 111 13.83 -0.48 -7.18
C LEU A 111 15.33 -0.36 -6.87
N LEU A 112 16.03 -1.50 -6.84
CA LEU A 112 17.48 -1.57 -6.62
C LEU A 112 17.94 -0.88 -5.31
N GLY A 113 17.21 -1.10 -4.22
CA GLY A 113 17.49 -0.51 -2.92
C GLY A 113 16.80 0.83 -2.67
N LEU A 114 15.99 1.31 -3.62
CA LEU A 114 15.14 2.49 -3.45
C LEU A 114 13.70 2.04 -3.18
N PRO A 115 13.16 2.23 -1.97
CA PRO A 115 11.78 1.91 -1.67
C PRO A 115 10.84 2.91 -2.36
N VAL A 116 9.99 2.42 -3.26
CA VAL A 116 9.00 3.21 -3.99
C VAL A 116 7.61 2.82 -3.54
N VAL A 117 6.81 3.81 -3.16
CA VAL A 117 5.41 3.60 -2.80
C VAL A 117 4.52 3.90 -4.00
N ASN A 118 3.94 2.86 -4.57
CA ASN A 118 2.99 2.99 -5.67
C ASN A 118 1.61 3.34 -5.13
N ILE A 119 1.10 4.50 -5.56
CA ILE A 119 -0.18 5.04 -5.10
C ILE A 119 -1.37 4.29 -5.70
N ARG A 120 -1.21 3.76 -6.92
CA ARG A 120 -2.30 3.12 -7.65
C ARG A 120 -1.91 1.71 -8.08
N HIS A 121 -2.73 0.74 -7.70
CA HIS A 121 -2.62 -0.61 -8.22
C HIS A 121 -3.22 -0.68 -9.62
N VAL A 122 -2.41 -0.95 -10.64
CA VAL A 122 -2.89 -1.19 -12.01
C VAL A 122 -3.11 -2.71 -12.16
N PRO A 123 -4.37 -3.17 -12.31
CA PRO A 123 -4.66 -4.62 -12.36
C PRO A 123 -3.95 -5.37 -13.48
N LEU A 124 -3.51 -4.65 -14.53
CA LEU A 124 -2.82 -5.23 -15.69
C LEU A 124 -1.34 -5.58 -15.45
N THR A 125 -0.75 -5.16 -14.34
CA THR A 125 0.61 -5.57 -13.96
C THR A 125 0.67 -7.00 -13.41
N ASN A 126 -0.49 -7.59 -13.10
CA ASN A 126 -0.55 -8.99 -12.71
C ASN A 126 -0.48 -9.88 -13.97
N SER A 127 0.56 -10.72 -14.06
CA SER A 127 0.79 -11.64 -15.20
C SER A 127 -0.43 -12.53 -15.49
N PHE A 128 -1.16 -12.94 -14.47
CA PHE A 128 -2.38 -13.73 -14.65
C PHE A 128 -3.48 -12.96 -15.40
N ASN A 129 -3.69 -11.69 -15.05
CA ASN A 129 -4.67 -10.83 -15.71
C ASN A 129 -4.28 -10.56 -17.18
N MET A 130 -2.97 -10.44 -17.46
CA MET A 130 -2.48 -10.31 -18.85
C MET A 130 -2.76 -11.56 -19.67
N ILE A 131 -2.53 -12.74 -19.10
CA ILE A 131 -2.81 -14.02 -19.79
C ILE A 131 -4.32 -14.17 -20.02
N CYS A 132 -5.16 -13.92 -19.03
CA CYS A 132 -6.61 -13.97 -19.17
C CYS A 132 -7.12 -12.99 -20.24
N LYS A 133 -6.60 -11.76 -20.24
CA LYS A 133 -6.92 -10.79 -21.28
C LYS A 133 -6.54 -11.30 -22.67
N ARG A 134 -5.32 -11.82 -22.82
CA ARG A 134 -4.85 -12.35 -24.12
C ARG A 134 -5.69 -13.50 -24.62
N ALA A 135 -6.09 -14.40 -23.73
CA ALA A 135 -6.99 -15.50 -24.05
C ALA A 135 -8.36 -15.01 -24.53
N MET A 136 -8.95 -14.03 -23.83
CA MET A 136 -10.22 -13.42 -24.24
C MET A 136 -10.12 -12.69 -25.58
N ASP A 137 -9.03 -11.97 -25.82
CA ASP A 137 -8.79 -11.27 -27.08
C ASP A 137 -8.71 -12.28 -28.26
N ILE A 138 -8.03 -13.40 -28.07
CA ILE A 138 -7.90 -14.47 -29.08
C ILE A 138 -9.27 -15.12 -29.36
N VAL A 139 -9.99 -15.52 -28.32
CA VAL A 139 -11.31 -16.13 -28.46
C VAL A 139 -12.29 -15.16 -29.12
N GLY A 140 -12.31 -13.89 -28.69
CA GLY A 140 -13.14 -12.85 -29.30
C GLY A 140 -12.82 -12.62 -30.78
N ALA A 141 -11.54 -12.60 -31.13
CA ALA A 141 -11.11 -12.46 -32.53
C ALA A 141 -11.56 -13.65 -33.39
N ILE A 142 -11.42 -14.88 -32.89
CA ILE A 142 -11.85 -16.09 -33.62
C ILE A 142 -13.38 -16.04 -33.82
N VAL A 143 -14.16 -15.74 -32.80
CA VAL A 143 -15.61 -15.64 -32.90
C VAL A 143 -16.02 -14.55 -33.90
N ALA A 144 -15.37 -13.38 -33.83
CA ALA A 144 -15.62 -12.31 -34.79
C ALA A 144 -15.34 -12.70 -36.23
N ILE A 145 -14.22 -13.38 -36.48
CA ILE A 145 -13.85 -13.90 -37.83
C ILE A 145 -14.93 -14.89 -38.31
N ILE A 146 -15.36 -15.82 -37.48
CA ILE A 146 -16.39 -16.82 -37.87
C ILE A 146 -17.72 -16.11 -38.23
N ILE A 147 -18.16 -15.17 -37.41
CA ILE A 147 -19.43 -14.45 -37.63
C ILE A 147 -19.39 -13.56 -38.86
N PHE A 148 -18.29 -12.84 -39.06
CA PHE A 148 -18.15 -11.92 -40.18
C PHE A 148 -17.61 -12.54 -41.47
N SER A 149 -17.08 -13.77 -41.44
CA SER A 149 -16.53 -14.46 -42.61
C SER A 149 -17.53 -14.54 -43.77
N PRO A 150 -18.82 -14.91 -43.59
CA PRO A 150 -19.75 -14.97 -44.71
C PRO A 150 -19.97 -13.59 -45.37
N VAL A 151 -20.05 -12.51 -44.54
CA VAL A 151 -20.21 -11.14 -45.07
C VAL A 151 -18.96 -10.72 -45.84
N MET A 152 -17.78 -11.02 -45.31
CA MET A 152 -16.50 -10.73 -45.99
C MET A 152 -16.36 -11.50 -47.27
N LEU A 153 -16.83 -12.75 -47.33
CA LEU A 153 -16.78 -13.56 -48.53
C LEU A 153 -17.72 -13.03 -49.60
N VAL A 154 -18.95 -12.64 -49.24
CA VAL A 154 -19.90 -12.02 -50.18
C VAL A 154 -19.34 -10.71 -50.74
N THR A 155 -18.81 -9.83 -49.86
CA THR A 155 -18.22 -8.57 -50.31
C THR A 155 -17.00 -8.78 -51.19
N ALA A 156 -16.14 -9.76 -50.90
CA ALA A 156 -14.99 -10.10 -51.71
C ALA A 156 -15.39 -10.56 -53.12
N VAL A 157 -16.44 -11.40 -53.24
CA VAL A 157 -16.99 -11.85 -54.53
C VAL A 157 -17.58 -10.66 -55.29
N LEU A 158 -18.37 -9.80 -54.63
CA LEU A 158 -18.97 -8.63 -55.28
C LEU A 158 -17.90 -7.65 -55.79
N VAL A 159 -16.87 -7.38 -55.01
CA VAL A 159 -15.75 -6.51 -55.43
C VAL A 159 -15.01 -7.12 -56.62
N LYS A 160 -14.76 -8.45 -56.62
CA LYS A 160 -14.04 -9.13 -57.69
C LYS A 160 -14.83 -9.18 -59.01
N THR A 161 -16.15 -9.26 -58.94
CA THR A 161 -17.04 -9.25 -60.14
C THR A 161 -17.29 -7.87 -60.68
N THR A 162 -17.26 -6.86 -59.79
CA THR A 162 -17.61 -5.46 -60.20
C THR A 162 -16.35 -4.63 -60.54
N SER A 163 -15.17 -4.99 -60.01
CA SER A 163 -13.92 -4.22 -60.17
C SER A 163 -12.75 -5.14 -60.59
N LYS A 164 -11.90 -4.64 -61.50
CA LYS A 164 -10.66 -5.29 -61.91
C LYS A 164 -9.49 -5.08 -60.94
N GLY A 165 -9.73 -4.47 -59.78
CA GLY A 165 -8.71 -4.14 -58.76
C GLY A 165 -8.39 -5.31 -57.81
N PRO A 166 -7.35 -5.15 -56.94
CA PRO A 166 -7.03 -6.11 -55.89
C PRO A 166 -8.09 -6.06 -54.77
N LEU A 167 -8.35 -7.21 -54.13
CA LEU A 167 -9.32 -7.35 -53.03
C LEU A 167 -8.92 -6.63 -51.76
N ILE A 168 -7.61 -6.46 -51.55
CA ILE A 168 -7.05 -5.75 -50.38
C ILE A 168 -6.07 -4.72 -50.90
N TYR A 169 -6.31 -3.46 -50.52
CA TYR A 169 -5.39 -2.35 -50.80
C TYR A 169 -4.25 -2.40 -49.80
N LYS A 170 -3.01 -2.28 -50.28
CA LYS A 170 -1.81 -2.27 -49.44
C LYS A 170 -1.38 -0.83 -49.15
#